data_66ebc468197ef7b76dfe13c4077cd256
#
_entry.id   66ebc468197ef7b76dfe13c4077cd256
#
_cell.length_a   1.000
_cell.length_b   1.000
_cell.length_c   1.000
_cell.angle_alpha   90.00
_cell.angle_beta   90.00
_cell.angle_gamma   90.00
#
_symmetry.space_group_name_H-M   'P 1'
#
loop_
_entity.id
_entity.type
_entity.pdbx_description
1 polymer ?
#
loop_
_entity_poly.entity_id
_entity_poly.type
_entity_poly.pdbx_seq_one_letter_code
_entity_poly.pdbx_strand_id
1 'polypeptide(L)'
;NMAISLTLMLFPWVTAAPPYQFVENVTGAWDWFLTLLLFTSGTIVNTRFTGRVPLIVSWWVGFAAQGIARALLNGTPVAATLAPMTGIGFVLFSFYMITDPGTTPESRKAQSAFGLAVAALYGVIVQSHHIFGIYYSLTIVGLGRGCWLAYCATRLRHTPSAAVTGSTAAIAGTGNVAAS
;
A
#
# COMPACT_ATOMS: atom_id res chain seq x y z
N ASN A 1 -9.29 1.54 -6.12
CA ASN A 1 -7.89 1.96 -6.30
C ASN A 1 -7.13 1.07 -7.28
N MET A 2 -7.17 -0.26 -7.13
CA MET A 2 -6.56 -1.21 -8.09
C MET A 2 -7.08 -1.05 -9.51
N ALA A 3 -8.39 -0.87 -9.70
CA ALA A 3 -8.99 -0.67 -11.02
C ALA A 3 -8.47 0.62 -11.68
N ILE A 4 -8.39 1.71 -10.93
CA ILE A 4 -7.84 2.98 -11.42
C ILE A 4 -6.37 2.82 -11.82
N SER A 5 -5.56 2.19 -10.97
CA SER A 5 -4.15 1.95 -11.24
C SER A 5 -3.94 1.05 -12.47
N LEU A 6 -4.75 0.00 -12.62
CA LEU A 6 -4.73 -0.87 -13.81
C LEU A 6 -5.16 -0.12 -15.07
N THR A 7 -6.19 0.71 -15.00
CA THR A 7 -6.64 1.53 -16.15
C THR A 7 -5.54 2.49 -16.59
N LEU A 8 -4.88 3.19 -15.65
CA LEU A 8 -3.77 4.10 -15.95
C LEU A 8 -2.54 3.36 -16.51
N MET A 9 -2.33 2.12 -16.09
CA MET A 9 -1.24 1.29 -16.58
C MET A 9 -1.48 0.80 -18.02
N LEU A 10 -2.71 0.38 -18.33
CA LEU A 10 -3.07 -0.18 -19.64
C LEU A 10 -3.35 0.91 -20.67
N PHE A 11 -3.88 2.05 -20.25
CA PHE A 11 -4.30 3.14 -21.12
C PHE A 11 -3.72 4.50 -20.68
N PRO A 12 -2.38 4.68 -20.73
CA PRO A 12 -1.75 5.92 -20.28
C PRO A 12 -2.18 7.16 -21.09
N TRP A 13 -2.71 6.98 -22.29
CA TRP A 13 -3.22 8.07 -23.13
C TRP A 13 -4.63 8.56 -22.75
N VAL A 14 -5.36 7.85 -21.91
CA VAL A 14 -6.70 8.27 -21.45
C VAL A 14 -6.61 9.43 -20.45
N THR A 15 -5.48 9.62 -19.81
CA THR A 15 -5.26 10.73 -18.89
C THR A 15 -4.82 11.98 -19.68
N ALA A 16 -5.78 12.81 -20.02
CA ALA A 16 -5.55 14.08 -20.70
C ALA A 16 -4.95 15.18 -19.80
N ALA A 17 -4.92 14.97 -18.47
CA ALA A 17 -4.39 15.95 -17.53
C ALA A 17 -2.93 15.62 -17.16
N PRO A 18 -1.96 16.51 -17.42
CA PRO A 18 -0.61 16.31 -16.95
C PRO A 18 -0.59 16.31 -15.41
N PRO A 19 0.16 15.39 -14.78
CA PRO A 19 0.21 15.24 -13.32
C PRO A 19 0.75 16.46 -12.57
N TYR A 20 1.34 17.40 -13.28
CA TYR A 20 1.85 18.66 -12.74
C TYR A 20 0.77 19.68 -12.41
N GLN A 21 -0.42 19.57 -12.99
CA GLN A 21 -1.52 20.52 -12.73
C GLN A 21 -2.02 20.50 -11.28
N PHE A 22 -1.69 19.45 -10.51
CA PHE A 22 -2.01 19.41 -9.08
C PHE A 22 -1.05 20.23 -8.20
N VAL A 23 0.09 20.66 -8.73
CA VAL A 23 1.15 21.36 -7.98
C VAL A 23 1.19 22.86 -8.33
N GLU A 24 0.80 23.25 -9.55
CA GLU A 24 1.07 24.60 -10.07
C GLU A 24 0.05 25.67 -9.68
N ASN A 25 -1.11 25.32 -9.16
CA ASN A 25 -2.20 26.28 -8.93
C ASN A 25 -2.66 26.43 -7.48
N VAL A 26 -1.77 26.19 -6.50
CA VAL A 26 -2.08 26.53 -5.10
C VAL A 26 -1.84 28.03 -4.89
N THR A 27 -2.68 28.86 -5.49
CA THR A 27 -2.57 30.32 -5.43
C THR A 27 -3.62 30.98 -4.56
N GLY A 28 -4.63 30.22 -4.10
CA GLY A 28 -5.74 30.74 -3.31
C GLY A 28 -5.82 30.15 -1.90
N ALA A 29 -6.42 30.92 -0.98
CA ALA A 29 -6.70 30.46 0.39
C ALA A 29 -7.57 29.17 0.41
N TRP A 30 -8.43 28.98 -0.57
CA TRP A 30 -9.28 27.80 -0.73
C TRP A 30 -8.49 26.53 -1.02
N ASP A 31 -7.40 26.61 -1.76
CA ASP A 31 -6.56 25.44 -2.07
C ASP A 31 -5.82 24.95 -0.83
N TRP A 32 -5.36 25.87 0.02
CA TRP A 32 -4.80 25.54 1.32
C TRP A 32 -5.83 24.92 2.25
N PHE A 33 -7.08 25.43 2.24
CA PHE A 33 -8.17 24.89 3.03
C PHE A 33 -8.48 23.44 2.60
N LEU A 34 -8.57 23.16 1.31
CA LEU A 34 -8.81 21.82 0.79
C LEU A 34 -7.69 20.84 1.18
N THR A 35 -6.44 21.26 1.03
CA THR A 35 -5.28 20.45 1.41
C THR A 35 -5.27 20.14 2.91
N LEU A 36 -5.54 21.14 3.75
CA LEU A 36 -5.63 20.97 5.20
C LEU A 36 -6.78 20.06 5.61
N LEU A 37 -7.93 20.21 4.96
CA LEU A 37 -9.10 19.37 5.20
C LEU A 37 -8.80 17.90 4.86
N LEU A 38 -8.18 17.63 3.71
CA LEU A 38 -7.79 16.29 3.28
C LEU A 38 -6.73 15.69 4.22
N PHE A 39 -5.75 16.47 4.62
CA PHE A 39 -4.72 16.04 5.56
C PHE A 39 -5.31 15.71 6.94
N THR A 40 -6.17 16.58 7.46
CA THR A 40 -6.80 16.41 8.77
C THR A 40 -7.75 15.22 8.78
N SER A 41 -8.66 15.13 7.78
CA SER A 41 -9.60 14.02 7.67
C SER A 41 -8.88 12.69 7.45
N GLY A 42 -7.88 12.67 6.59
CA GLY A 42 -7.05 11.48 6.36
C GLY A 42 -6.31 11.05 7.62
N THR A 43 -5.74 11.98 8.38
CA THR A 43 -5.07 11.68 9.65
C THR A 43 -6.04 11.11 10.67
N ILE A 44 -7.22 11.72 10.84
CA ILE A 44 -8.25 11.23 11.77
C ILE A 44 -8.69 9.80 11.41
N VAL A 45 -8.98 9.56 10.13
CA VAL A 45 -9.41 8.23 9.66
C VAL A 45 -8.32 7.20 9.91
N ASN A 46 -7.07 7.51 9.59
CA ASN A 46 -5.98 6.54 9.70
C ASN A 46 -5.49 6.32 11.14
N THR A 47 -5.66 7.30 12.03
CA THR A 47 -5.29 7.14 13.44
C THR A 47 -6.40 6.49 14.27
N ARG A 48 -7.66 6.87 14.04
CA ARG A 48 -8.79 6.44 14.88
C ARG A 48 -9.47 5.16 14.39
N PHE A 49 -9.56 4.97 13.07
CA PHE A 49 -10.38 3.91 12.49
C PHE A 49 -9.55 2.78 11.88
N THR A 50 -8.46 3.07 11.18
CA THR A 50 -7.74 2.05 10.43
C THR A 50 -6.43 1.58 11.09
N GLY A 51 -5.84 2.39 11.97
CA GLY A 51 -4.56 2.05 12.62
C GLY A 51 -3.38 1.90 11.65
N ARG A 52 -3.43 2.56 10.48
CA ARG A 52 -2.44 2.41 9.40
C ARG A 52 -1.32 3.47 9.41
N VAL A 53 -1.14 4.12 10.54
CA VAL A 53 -0.06 5.09 10.74
C VAL A 53 1.34 4.52 10.41
N PRO A 54 1.71 3.29 10.82
CA PRO A 54 3.03 2.74 10.50
C PRO A 54 3.29 2.63 8.99
N LEU A 55 2.24 2.36 8.21
CA LEU A 55 2.31 2.28 6.75
C LEU A 55 2.58 3.67 6.14
N ILE A 56 1.83 4.68 6.57
CA ILE A 56 1.98 6.06 6.06
C ILE A 56 3.38 6.59 6.39
N VAL A 57 3.81 6.43 7.64
CA VAL A 57 5.13 6.90 8.07
C VAL A 57 6.24 6.20 7.29
N SER A 58 6.18 4.89 7.14
CA SER A 58 7.19 4.14 6.38
C SER A 58 7.21 4.52 4.89
N TRP A 59 6.04 4.77 4.29
CA TRP A 59 5.92 5.29 2.94
C TRP A 59 6.60 6.67 2.81
N TRP A 60 6.31 7.61 3.71
CA TRP A 60 6.89 8.96 3.69
C TRP A 60 8.40 8.93 3.88
N VAL A 61 8.88 8.18 4.88
CA VAL A 61 10.32 8.01 5.12
C VAL A 61 11.01 7.36 3.92
N GLY A 62 10.43 6.31 3.38
CA GLY A 62 10.96 5.63 2.19
C GLY A 62 10.97 6.54 0.95
N PHE A 63 9.91 7.34 0.76
CA PHE A 63 9.84 8.30 -0.33
C PHE A 63 10.93 9.38 -0.20
N ALA A 64 11.10 9.96 1.00
CA ALA A 64 12.14 10.95 1.24
C ALA A 64 13.54 10.35 1.04
N ALA A 65 13.80 9.16 1.59
CA ALA A 65 15.08 8.48 1.50
C ALA A 65 15.47 8.18 0.03
N GLN A 66 14.53 7.62 -0.78
CA GLN A 66 14.81 7.35 -2.19
C GLN A 66 14.95 8.66 -2.99
N GLY A 67 14.20 9.72 -2.65
CA GLY A 67 14.31 11.04 -3.27
C GLY A 67 15.70 11.65 -3.04
N ILE A 68 16.20 11.62 -1.80
CA ILE A 68 17.54 12.09 -1.45
C ILE A 68 18.61 11.23 -2.14
N ALA A 69 18.48 9.90 -2.11
CA ALA A 69 19.42 9.02 -2.78
C ALA A 69 19.54 9.32 -4.28
N ARG A 70 18.40 9.53 -4.96
CA ARG A 70 18.39 9.92 -6.39
C ARG A 70 19.01 11.29 -6.63
N ALA A 71 18.74 12.25 -5.75
CA ALA A 71 19.34 13.59 -5.84
C ALA A 71 20.86 13.51 -5.79
N LEU A 72 21.41 12.70 -4.87
CA LEU A 72 22.86 12.50 -4.72
C LEU A 72 23.47 11.76 -5.92
N LEU A 73 22.77 10.74 -6.45
CA LEU A 73 23.26 9.95 -7.59
C LEU A 73 23.24 10.73 -8.91
N ASN A 74 22.20 11.52 -9.12
CA ASN A 74 21.99 12.24 -10.39
C ASN A 74 22.46 13.70 -10.35
N GLY A 75 22.98 14.20 -9.22
CA GLY A 75 23.40 15.59 -9.06
C GLY A 75 22.23 16.59 -9.14
N THR A 76 20.98 16.15 -8.93
CA THR A 76 19.81 17.02 -9.01
C THR A 76 19.51 17.68 -7.66
N PRO A 77 18.91 18.88 -7.62
CA PRO A 77 18.52 19.53 -6.37
C PRO A 77 17.56 18.64 -5.56
N VAL A 78 17.86 18.42 -4.28
CA VAL A 78 17.00 17.62 -3.37
C VAL A 78 15.56 18.15 -3.33
N ALA A 79 15.39 19.48 -3.38
CA ALA A 79 14.08 20.12 -3.42
C ALA A 79 13.23 19.65 -4.61
N ALA A 80 13.85 19.46 -5.79
CA ALA A 80 13.14 18.99 -6.97
C ALA A 80 12.67 17.53 -6.84
N THR A 81 13.46 16.65 -6.21
CA THR A 81 13.10 15.25 -6.01
C THR A 81 12.03 15.06 -4.93
N LEU A 82 11.93 15.99 -3.97
CA LEU A 82 10.94 15.99 -2.90
C LEU A 82 9.69 16.84 -3.22
N ALA A 83 9.71 17.63 -4.29
CA ALA A 83 8.59 18.47 -4.68
C ALA A 83 7.24 17.74 -4.76
N PRO A 84 7.14 16.48 -5.22
CA PRO A 84 5.85 15.75 -5.21
C PRO A 84 5.21 15.59 -3.82
N MET A 85 5.99 15.64 -2.73
CA MET A 85 5.47 15.54 -1.36
C MET A 85 4.58 16.73 -0.96
N THR A 86 4.74 17.88 -1.62
CA THR A 86 3.96 19.10 -1.33
C THR A 86 2.63 19.14 -2.11
N GLY A 87 2.41 18.21 -3.04
CA GLY A 87 1.23 18.19 -3.89
C GLY A 87 0.02 17.50 -3.24
N ILE A 88 -1.19 17.98 -3.56
CA ILE A 88 -2.46 17.39 -3.10
C ILE A 88 -2.55 15.90 -3.52
N GLY A 89 -2.06 15.55 -4.70
CA GLY A 89 -2.02 14.17 -5.18
C GLY A 89 -1.23 13.22 -4.28
N PHE A 90 -0.10 13.67 -3.72
CA PHE A 90 0.69 12.90 -2.78
C PHE A 90 -0.05 12.69 -1.44
N VAL A 91 -0.75 13.73 -0.96
CA VAL A 91 -1.56 13.64 0.26
C VAL A 91 -2.71 12.64 0.06
N LEU A 92 -3.45 12.76 -1.04
CA LEU A 92 -4.53 11.83 -1.38
C LEU A 92 -4.03 10.39 -1.51
N PHE A 93 -2.91 10.19 -2.20
CA PHE A 93 -2.30 8.88 -2.32
C PHE A 93 -1.93 8.31 -0.95
N SER A 94 -1.27 9.10 -0.10
CA SER A 94 -0.73 8.66 1.19
C SER A 94 -1.83 8.33 2.22
N PHE A 95 -2.94 9.05 2.21
CA PHE A 95 -3.98 8.87 3.22
C PHE A 95 -5.16 8.01 2.76
N TYR A 96 -5.43 7.93 1.47
CA TYR A 96 -6.63 7.28 0.96
C TYR A 96 -6.35 6.12 -0.01
N MET A 97 -5.25 6.16 -0.76
CA MET A 97 -4.97 5.10 -1.73
C MET A 97 -4.10 3.99 -1.16
N ILE A 98 -2.96 4.34 -0.55
CA ILE A 98 -2.03 3.35 0.00
C ILE A 98 -2.59 2.65 1.25
N THR A 99 -3.55 3.27 1.95
CA THR A 99 -4.15 2.77 3.19
C THR A 99 -5.38 1.89 2.97
N ASP A 100 -5.70 1.54 1.73
CA ASP A 100 -6.86 0.69 1.41
C ASP A 100 -6.84 -0.64 2.19
N PRO A 101 -7.87 -0.92 3.03
CA PRO A 101 -7.92 -2.13 3.85
C PRO A 101 -7.86 -3.42 3.05
N GLY A 102 -8.39 -3.42 1.82
CA GLY A 102 -8.44 -4.61 0.97
C GLY A 102 -7.08 -5.08 0.47
N THR A 103 -6.12 -4.17 0.34
CA THR A 103 -4.82 -4.45 -0.27
C THR A 103 -3.65 -4.43 0.70
N THR A 104 -3.81 -3.81 1.88
CA THR A 104 -2.74 -3.58 2.84
C THR A 104 -2.71 -4.63 3.96
N PRO A 105 -1.53 -4.96 4.50
CA PRO A 105 -1.41 -5.89 5.62
C PRO A 105 -1.93 -5.30 6.93
N GLU A 106 -2.34 -6.19 7.87
CA GLU A 106 -2.86 -5.78 9.18
C GLU A 106 -1.74 -5.58 10.22
N SER A 107 -0.67 -6.39 10.19
CA SER A 107 0.39 -6.28 11.18
C SER A 107 1.27 -5.05 10.96
N ARG A 108 1.65 -4.35 12.03
CA ARG A 108 2.46 -3.12 11.97
C ARG A 108 3.78 -3.31 11.21
N LYS A 109 4.46 -4.45 11.41
CA LYS A 109 5.73 -4.76 10.72
C LYS A 109 5.51 -4.94 9.22
N ALA A 110 4.46 -5.66 8.84
CA ALA A 110 4.13 -5.85 7.43
C ALA A 110 3.63 -4.57 6.76
N GLN A 111 2.94 -3.69 7.49
CA GLN A 111 2.57 -2.35 7.02
C GLN A 111 3.82 -1.53 6.68
N SER A 112 4.80 -1.50 7.58
CA SER A 112 6.04 -0.77 7.34
C SER A 112 6.84 -1.35 6.17
N ALA A 113 6.92 -2.67 6.08
CA ALA A 113 7.58 -3.33 4.95
C ALA A 113 6.87 -3.03 3.62
N PHE A 114 5.53 -3.03 3.62
CA PHE A 114 4.74 -2.70 2.44
C PHE A 114 4.96 -1.25 1.98
N GLY A 115 4.91 -0.28 2.91
CA GLY A 115 5.16 1.13 2.60
C GLY A 115 6.56 1.38 2.04
N LEU A 116 7.59 0.76 2.64
CA LEU A 116 8.96 0.83 2.14
C LEU A 116 9.12 0.17 0.77
N ALA A 117 8.48 -0.98 0.53
CA ALA A 117 8.51 -1.66 -0.76
C ALA A 117 7.89 -0.81 -1.88
N VAL A 118 6.74 -0.15 -1.61
CA VAL A 118 6.12 0.78 -2.56
C VAL A 118 7.03 1.97 -2.85
N ALA A 119 7.68 2.54 -1.83
CA ALA A 119 8.60 3.67 -1.99
C ALA A 119 9.86 3.27 -2.79
N ALA A 120 10.45 2.12 -2.51
CA ALA A 120 11.62 1.62 -3.22
C ALA A 120 11.30 1.35 -4.70
N LEU A 121 10.19 0.68 -4.97
CA LEU A 121 9.76 0.40 -6.34
C LEU A 121 9.41 1.69 -7.10
N TYR A 122 8.78 2.66 -6.44
CA TYR A 122 8.57 3.99 -7.01
C TYR A 122 9.88 4.64 -7.43
N GLY A 123 10.91 4.59 -6.57
CA GLY A 123 12.24 5.11 -6.89
C GLY A 123 12.85 4.52 -8.16
N VAL A 124 12.67 3.22 -8.38
CA VAL A 124 13.13 2.52 -9.59
C VAL A 124 12.32 2.94 -10.82
N ILE A 125 10.98 2.98 -10.71
CA ILE A 125 10.09 3.31 -11.83
C ILE A 125 10.29 4.75 -12.30
N VAL A 126 10.47 5.68 -11.38
CA VAL A 126 10.69 7.10 -11.74
C VAL A 126 12.02 7.31 -12.49
N GLN A 127 13.02 6.48 -12.23
CA GLN A 127 14.28 6.49 -12.99
C GLN A 127 14.04 6.18 -14.49
N SER A 128 12.99 5.42 -14.80
CA SER A 128 12.56 5.11 -16.17
C SER A 128 11.64 6.19 -16.77
N HIS A 129 11.56 7.38 -16.19
CA HIS A 129 10.76 8.52 -16.63
C HIS A 129 9.25 8.27 -16.77
N HIS A 130 8.70 7.29 -16.03
CA HIS A 130 7.25 7.04 -16.02
C HIS A 130 6.53 7.99 -15.07
N ILE A 131 5.63 8.79 -15.61
CA ILE A 131 4.89 9.84 -14.90
C ILE A 131 3.98 9.24 -13.80
N PHE A 132 3.35 8.11 -14.08
CA PHE A 132 2.43 7.43 -13.15
C PHE A 132 3.10 6.40 -12.24
N GLY A 133 4.41 6.53 -12.01
CA GLY A 133 5.20 5.57 -11.23
C GLY A 133 4.66 5.27 -9.83
N ILE A 134 4.00 6.24 -9.20
CA ILE A 134 3.41 6.09 -7.86
C ILE A 134 2.27 5.06 -7.85
N TYR A 135 1.42 5.07 -8.88
CA TYR A 135 0.31 4.12 -9.02
C TYR A 135 0.80 2.74 -9.43
N TYR A 136 1.80 2.69 -10.32
CA TYR A 136 2.41 1.42 -10.76
C TYR A 136 3.08 0.70 -9.61
N SER A 137 3.83 1.42 -8.76
CA SER A 137 4.49 0.82 -7.61
C SER A 137 3.49 0.22 -6.61
N LEU A 138 2.39 0.92 -6.32
CA LEU A 138 1.33 0.40 -5.45
C LEU A 138 0.66 -0.84 -6.05
N THR A 139 0.36 -0.80 -7.35
CA THR A 139 -0.30 -1.91 -8.05
C THR A 139 0.57 -3.16 -8.06
N ILE A 140 1.85 -3.03 -8.40
CA ILE A 140 2.79 -4.15 -8.48
C ILE A 140 2.99 -4.79 -7.10
N VAL A 141 3.23 -3.98 -6.06
CA VAL A 141 3.43 -4.48 -4.69
C VAL A 141 2.15 -5.10 -4.15
N GLY A 142 0.98 -4.49 -4.41
CA GLY A 142 -0.31 -5.01 -4.00
C GLY A 142 -0.67 -6.33 -4.69
N LEU A 143 -0.44 -6.44 -6.00
CA LEU A 143 -0.64 -7.70 -6.75
C LEU A 143 0.33 -8.78 -6.29
N GLY A 144 1.61 -8.46 -6.12
CA GLY A 144 2.62 -9.40 -5.61
C GLY A 144 2.22 -9.99 -4.25
N ARG A 145 1.73 -9.13 -3.35
CA ARG A 145 1.19 -9.58 -2.05
C ARG A 145 -0.05 -10.45 -2.22
N GLY A 146 -0.99 -10.06 -3.09
CA GLY A 146 -2.20 -10.83 -3.37
C GLY A 146 -1.88 -12.24 -3.90
N CYS A 147 -0.99 -12.33 -4.87
CA CYS A 147 -0.50 -13.61 -5.42
C CYS A 147 0.19 -14.46 -4.35
N TRP A 148 1.01 -13.86 -3.49
CA TRP A 148 1.67 -14.57 -2.39
C TRP A 148 0.66 -15.16 -1.41
N LEU A 149 -0.36 -14.39 -1.01
CA LEU A 149 -1.41 -14.86 -0.11
C LEU A 149 -2.24 -15.98 -0.75
N ALA A 150 -2.59 -15.87 -2.02
CA ALA A 150 -3.29 -16.91 -2.76
C ALA A 150 -2.47 -18.20 -2.81
N TYR A 151 -1.18 -18.10 -3.09
CA TYR A 151 -0.26 -19.25 -3.09
C TYR A 151 -0.16 -19.92 -1.72
N CYS A 152 -0.02 -19.13 -0.65
CA CYS A 152 -0.02 -19.69 0.72
C CYS A 152 -1.33 -20.35 1.08
N ALA A 153 -2.47 -19.77 0.69
CA ALA A 153 -3.79 -20.35 0.95
C ALA A 153 -4.00 -21.69 0.22
N THR A 154 -3.54 -21.82 -1.01
CA THR A 154 -3.60 -23.08 -1.77
C THR A 154 -2.72 -24.16 -1.14
N ARG A 155 -1.53 -23.81 -0.67
CA ARG A 155 -0.65 -24.76 0.02
C ARG A 155 -1.27 -25.29 1.31
N LEU A 156 -1.89 -24.42 2.11
CA LEU A 156 -2.55 -24.85 3.37
C LEU A 156 -3.76 -25.77 3.12
N ARG A 157 -4.45 -25.61 1.99
CA ARG A 157 -5.57 -26.51 1.62
C ARG A 157 -5.10 -27.91 1.19
N HIS A 158 -3.87 -28.03 0.72
CA HIS A 158 -3.28 -29.30 0.29
C HIS A 158 -2.59 -30.07 1.43
N THR A 159 -2.51 -29.53 2.65
CA THR A 159 -2.06 -30.28 3.83
C THR A 159 -3.27 -31.03 4.39
N PRO A 160 -3.39 -32.38 4.21
CA PRO A 160 -4.53 -33.12 4.75
C PRO A 160 -4.53 -32.98 6.26
N SER A 161 -5.67 -32.61 6.82
CA SER A 161 -5.91 -32.57 8.27
C SER A 161 -5.83 -34.03 8.84
N ALA A 162 -4.63 -34.48 9.13
CA ALA A 162 -4.36 -35.75 9.74
C ALA A 162 -4.75 -35.81 11.27
N ALA A 163 -5.34 -34.73 11.78
CA ALA A 163 -5.54 -34.58 13.23
C ALA A 163 -6.99 -34.83 13.73
N VAL A 164 -7.95 -35.00 12.82
CA VAL A 164 -9.37 -35.16 13.26
C VAL A 164 -9.80 -36.61 13.39
N THR A 165 -9.09 -37.58 12.81
CA THR A 165 -9.46 -39.02 12.85
C THR A 165 -9.06 -39.70 14.14
N GLY A 166 -8.19 -39.13 14.97
CA GLY A 166 -7.72 -39.74 16.24
C GLY A 166 -8.66 -39.52 17.44
N SER A 167 -9.51 -38.47 17.41
CA SER A 167 -10.35 -38.15 18.57
C SER A 167 -11.69 -38.91 18.61
N THR A 168 -12.20 -39.31 17.44
CA THR A 168 -13.49 -40.02 17.38
C THR A 168 -13.36 -41.51 17.75
N ALA A 169 -12.18 -42.09 17.56
CA ALA A 169 -11.93 -43.49 17.93
C ALA A 169 -11.75 -43.69 19.47
N ALA A 170 -11.29 -42.66 20.18
CA ALA A 170 -11.09 -42.72 21.63
C ALA A 170 -12.42 -42.64 22.44
N ILE A 171 -13.46 -42.01 21.88
CA ILE A 171 -14.76 -41.88 22.56
C ILE A 171 -15.65 -43.09 22.33
N ALA A 172 -15.44 -43.87 21.26
CA ALA A 172 -16.22 -45.10 20.99
C ALA A 172 -15.76 -46.31 21.81
N GLY A 173 -14.57 -46.25 22.45
CA GLY A 173 -14.01 -47.35 23.21
C GLY A 173 -14.41 -47.43 24.70
N THR A 174 -15.05 -46.41 25.28
CA THR A 174 -15.35 -46.32 26.71
C THR A 174 -16.83 -46.59 27.06
N GLY A 175 -17.67 -46.93 26.07
CA GLY A 175 -19.12 -47.12 26.27
C GLY A 175 -19.58 -48.57 26.57
N ASN A 176 -18.68 -49.55 26.73
CA ASN A 176 -19.11 -50.95 26.79
C ASN A 176 -18.63 -51.74 28.02
N VAL A 177 -18.48 -51.12 29.21
CA VAL A 177 -18.17 -51.80 30.47
C VAL A 177 -19.07 -51.22 31.55
N ALA A 178 -20.39 -51.47 31.49
CA ALA A 178 -21.30 -51.38 32.62
C ALA A 178 -22.65 -52.05 32.27
N ALA A 179 -22.68 -53.35 32.06
CA ALA A 179 -23.89 -54.20 32.17
C ALA A 179 -23.48 -55.65 32.35
N SER A 180 -23.16 -56.04 33.61
CA SER A 180 -23.30 -57.40 34.17
C SER A 180 -23.39 -57.29 35.65
#